data_0369cc6928c5e55015ab7ecb30e6eac6
#
_entry.id   0369cc6928c5e55015ab7ecb30e6eac6
#
_cell.length_a   1.000
_cell.length_b   1.000
_cell.length_c   1.000
_cell.angle_alpha   90.00
_cell.angle_beta   90.00
_cell.angle_gamma   90.00
#
_symmetry.space_group_name_H-M   'P 1'
#
loop_
_entity.id
_entity.type
_entity.pdbx_description
1 polymer ?
#
loop_
_entity_poly.entity_id
_entity_poly.type
_entity_poly.pdbx_seq_one_letter_code
_entity_poly.pdbx_strand_id
1 'polypeptide(L)'
;RVLERAGVKVVMMDTPSWNEFDAYLQKLAPLIGKSPQEASAKLSKLKNELATDAARYHRKKKPLVLVEATAKELHTCSPDSWAARLIALAGGVNAASGAKASRNGSAIAPWGLERTLKLAGSGLNIYLVQNGPMNMSTKAEVEKRPWYQVLKKSVKVAYIPEYYLSRPSLTSLEKGGRELIKIFYGE
;
A
#
# COMPACT_ATOMS: atom_id res chain seq x y z
N ARG A 1 12.23 -12.64 -26.89
CA ARG A 1 12.75 -13.16 -28.19
C ARG A 1 13.53 -12.09 -29.00
N VAL A 2 13.05 -10.81 -29.12
CA VAL A 2 13.80 -9.76 -29.85
C VAL A 2 15.07 -9.38 -29.10
N LEU A 3 14.97 -9.14 -27.79
CA LEU A 3 16.11 -8.79 -26.93
C LEU A 3 17.14 -9.94 -26.84
N GLU A 4 16.67 -11.17 -26.73
CA GLU A 4 17.54 -12.36 -26.69
C GLU A 4 18.31 -12.54 -27.99
N ARG A 5 17.68 -12.28 -29.17
CA ARG A 5 18.35 -12.27 -30.47
C ARG A 5 19.41 -11.18 -30.57
N ALA A 6 19.23 -10.09 -29.83
CA ALA A 6 20.22 -9.02 -29.73
C ALA A 6 21.32 -9.28 -28.68
N GLY A 7 21.40 -10.51 -28.13
CA GLY A 7 22.40 -10.89 -27.11
C GLY A 7 22.06 -10.37 -25.68
N VAL A 8 20.86 -9.84 -25.46
CA VAL A 8 20.46 -9.34 -24.14
C VAL A 8 19.88 -10.51 -23.31
N LYS A 9 20.44 -10.74 -22.12
CA LYS A 9 19.89 -11.71 -21.16
C LYS A 9 18.57 -11.21 -20.60
N VAL A 10 17.48 -11.90 -20.89
CA VAL A 10 16.13 -11.58 -20.39
C VAL A 10 15.82 -12.48 -19.19
N VAL A 11 15.48 -11.87 -18.05
CA VAL A 11 15.02 -12.56 -16.86
C VAL A 11 13.61 -12.10 -16.54
N MET A 12 12.66 -13.04 -16.55
CA MET A 12 11.27 -12.80 -16.18
C MET A 12 11.10 -13.07 -14.67
N MET A 13 10.51 -12.10 -13.99
CA MET A 13 10.21 -12.23 -12.57
C MET A 13 8.77 -11.73 -12.32
N ASP A 14 7.96 -12.54 -11.64
CA ASP A 14 6.61 -12.14 -11.23
C ASP A 14 6.66 -11.14 -10.08
N THR A 15 5.62 -10.33 -9.96
CA THR A 15 5.47 -9.44 -8.81
C THR A 15 5.26 -10.27 -7.54
N PRO A 16 6.14 -10.16 -6.54
CA PRO A 16 6.06 -10.98 -5.34
C PRO A 16 4.92 -10.54 -4.43
N SER A 17 4.32 -11.48 -3.72
CA SER A 17 3.52 -11.22 -2.54
C SER A 17 4.40 -10.72 -1.38
N TRP A 18 3.75 -10.29 -0.28
CA TRP A 18 4.47 -9.89 0.94
C TRP A 18 5.39 -10.99 1.50
N ASN A 19 4.93 -12.23 1.48
CA ASN A 19 5.68 -13.37 2.03
C ASN A 19 6.80 -13.83 1.09
N GLU A 20 6.65 -13.65 -0.21
CA GLU A 20 7.63 -14.04 -1.23
C GLU A 20 8.72 -12.98 -1.45
N PHE A 21 8.56 -11.78 -0.88
CA PHE A 21 9.41 -10.65 -1.21
C PHE A 21 10.88 -10.88 -0.84
N ASP A 22 11.18 -11.60 0.24
CA ASP A 22 12.56 -11.95 0.58
C ASP A 22 13.19 -12.88 -0.48
N ALA A 23 12.51 -13.95 -0.84
CA ALA A 23 12.97 -14.86 -1.90
C ALA A 23 13.11 -14.16 -3.26
N TYR A 24 12.23 -13.19 -3.55
CA TYR A 24 12.34 -12.34 -4.73
C TYR A 24 13.62 -11.51 -4.70
N LEU A 25 13.94 -10.86 -3.57
CA LEU A 25 15.16 -10.07 -3.41
C LEU A 25 16.43 -10.93 -3.53
N GLN A 26 16.42 -12.15 -2.97
CA GLN A 26 17.54 -13.09 -3.10
C GLN A 26 17.81 -13.49 -4.55
N LYS A 27 16.76 -13.60 -5.38
CA LYS A 27 16.89 -13.87 -6.81
C LYS A 27 17.33 -12.63 -7.60
N LEU A 28 16.83 -11.45 -7.21
CA LEU A 28 17.13 -10.19 -7.90
C LEU A 28 18.55 -9.68 -7.62
N ALA A 29 19.02 -9.79 -6.38
CA ALA A 29 20.28 -9.19 -5.94
C ALA A 29 21.49 -9.60 -6.80
N PRO A 30 21.73 -10.89 -7.12
CA PRO A 30 22.84 -11.28 -7.98
C PRO A 30 22.76 -10.73 -9.39
N LEU A 31 21.54 -10.52 -9.91
CA LEU A 31 21.32 -9.97 -11.27
C LEU A 31 21.80 -8.53 -11.40
N ILE A 32 21.88 -7.81 -10.30
CA ILE A 32 22.34 -6.41 -10.22
C ILE A 32 23.66 -6.27 -9.46
N GLY A 33 24.42 -7.38 -9.31
CA GLY A 33 25.74 -7.38 -8.64
C GLY A 33 25.68 -7.13 -7.12
N LYS A 34 24.58 -7.50 -6.46
CA LYS A 34 24.41 -7.37 -5.00
C LYS A 34 24.37 -8.72 -4.31
N SER A 35 24.70 -8.73 -3.01
CA SER A 35 24.62 -9.93 -2.18
C SER A 35 23.17 -10.26 -1.81
N PRO A 36 22.71 -11.52 -2.00
CA PRO A 36 21.42 -11.98 -1.51
C PRO A 36 21.26 -11.80 0.01
N GLN A 37 22.32 -12.08 0.77
CA GLN A 37 22.32 -11.97 2.23
C GLN A 37 22.16 -10.52 2.68
N GLU A 38 22.85 -9.57 2.03
CA GLU A 38 22.72 -8.14 2.32
C GLU A 38 21.31 -7.63 1.97
N ALA A 39 20.71 -8.13 0.89
CA ALA A 39 19.37 -7.77 0.50
C ALA A 39 18.33 -8.24 1.53
N SER A 40 18.43 -9.48 2.01
CA SER A 40 17.57 -10.03 3.08
C SER A 40 17.79 -9.32 4.42
N ALA A 41 19.05 -9.04 4.78
CA ALA A 41 19.37 -8.29 6.00
C ALA A 41 18.77 -6.87 5.97
N LYS A 42 18.85 -6.18 4.83
CA LYS A 42 18.24 -4.86 4.63
C LYS A 42 16.73 -4.91 4.74
N LEU A 43 16.07 -5.91 4.15
CA LEU A 43 14.63 -6.11 4.27
C LEU A 43 14.20 -6.29 5.73
N SER A 44 14.89 -7.18 6.46
CA SER A 44 14.61 -7.46 7.88
C SER A 44 14.80 -6.21 8.74
N LYS A 45 15.90 -5.49 8.51
CA LYS A 45 16.18 -4.22 9.19
C LYS A 45 15.06 -3.21 8.99
N LEU A 46 14.63 -2.97 7.74
CA LEU A 46 13.56 -2.00 7.43
C LEU A 46 12.21 -2.39 8.05
N LYS A 47 11.86 -3.68 8.04
CA LYS A 47 10.64 -4.17 8.70
C LYS A 47 10.69 -3.94 10.21
N ASN A 48 11.81 -4.23 10.85
CA ASN A 48 11.99 -4.04 12.29
C ASN A 48 11.99 -2.57 12.69
N GLU A 49 12.67 -1.70 11.92
CA GLU A 49 12.66 -0.25 12.16
C GLU A 49 11.24 0.31 12.07
N LEU A 50 10.50 -0.05 11.02
CA LEU A 50 9.12 0.41 10.84
C LEU A 50 8.20 -0.09 11.96
N ALA A 51 8.33 -1.35 12.36
CA ALA A 51 7.57 -1.91 13.48
C ALA A 51 7.90 -1.20 14.80
N THR A 52 9.17 -0.88 15.04
CA THR A 52 9.64 -0.14 16.21
C THR A 52 9.08 1.30 16.21
N ASP A 53 9.13 1.98 15.06
CA ASP A 53 8.59 3.33 14.92
C ASP A 53 7.07 3.34 15.17
N ALA A 54 6.33 2.40 14.59
CA ALA A 54 4.90 2.25 14.84
C ALA A 54 4.57 1.93 16.30
N ALA A 55 5.42 1.13 16.99
CA ALA A 55 5.22 0.77 18.39
C ALA A 55 5.31 1.95 19.36
N ARG A 56 5.94 3.07 18.98
CA ARG A 56 5.96 4.31 19.77
C ARG A 56 4.55 4.86 20.03
N TYR A 57 3.60 4.50 19.18
CA TYR A 57 2.20 4.92 19.24
C TYR A 57 1.26 3.84 19.82
N HIS A 58 1.79 2.83 20.52
CA HIS A 58 1.01 1.70 21.05
C HIS A 58 -0.15 2.13 21.98
N ARG A 59 -0.05 3.31 22.63
CA ARG A 59 -1.11 3.88 23.47
C ARG A 59 -2.20 4.60 22.68
N LYS A 60 -1.96 4.92 21.40
CA LYS A 60 -2.96 5.53 20.52
C LYS A 60 -3.82 4.44 19.88
N LYS A 61 -5.10 4.73 19.67
CA LYS A 61 -5.98 3.84 18.91
C LYS A 61 -5.45 3.69 17.48
N LYS A 62 -5.32 2.44 17.03
CA LYS A 62 -4.93 2.16 15.65
C LYS A 62 -5.97 2.72 14.68
N PRO A 63 -5.60 3.56 13.70
CA PRO A 63 -6.55 4.12 12.77
C PRO A 63 -7.11 3.06 11.83
N LEU A 64 -8.42 3.11 11.61
CA LEU A 64 -9.10 2.34 10.57
C LEU A 64 -8.94 3.07 9.22
N VAL A 65 -8.30 2.42 8.27
CA VAL A 65 -7.84 3.01 7.01
C VAL A 65 -8.52 2.34 5.82
N LEU A 66 -9.21 3.11 5.00
CA LEU A 66 -9.72 2.66 3.70
C LEU A 66 -8.86 3.24 2.59
N VAL A 67 -8.30 2.37 1.75
CA VAL A 67 -7.50 2.77 0.59
C VAL A 67 -8.40 2.95 -0.63
N GLU A 68 -8.30 4.09 -1.31
CA GLU A 68 -8.73 4.22 -2.69
C GLU A 68 -7.58 3.80 -3.61
N ALA A 69 -7.64 2.56 -4.10
CA ALA A 69 -6.65 2.03 -5.03
C ALA A 69 -6.91 2.48 -6.47
N THR A 70 -8.19 2.61 -6.85
CA THR A 70 -8.63 3.28 -8.08
C THR A 70 -9.95 4.02 -7.85
N ALA A 71 -10.12 5.18 -8.51
CA ALA A 71 -11.35 5.95 -8.46
C ALA A 71 -12.51 5.27 -9.18
N LYS A 72 -12.20 4.57 -10.27
CA LYS A 72 -13.23 3.84 -11.05
C LYS A 72 -13.83 2.76 -10.16
N GLU A 73 -15.15 2.84 -9.97
CA GLU A 73 -15.93 1.91 -9.15
C GLU A 73 -15.47 1.80 -7.69
N LEU A 74 -14.58 2.72 -7.24
CA LEU A 74 -13.97 2.70 -5.91
C LEU A 74 -13.44 1.31 -5.53
N HIS A 75 -12.37 0.90 -6.18
CA HIS A 75 -11.64 -0.29 -5.72
C HIS A 75 -10.74 0.08 -4.55
N THR A 76 -10.60 -0.86 -3.63
CA THR A 76 -9.69 -0.78 -2.48
C THR A 76 -8.56 -1.79 -2.61
N CYS A 77 -7.59 -1.77 -1.70
CA CYS A 77 -6.58 -2.81 -1.63
C CYS A 77 -7.18 -4.13 -1.11
N SER A 78 -6.82 -5.26 -1.72
CA SER A 78 -7.22 -6.56 -1.19
C SER A 78 -6.54 -6.84 0.16
N PRO A 79 -7.15 -7.66 1.04
CA PRO A 79 -6.64 -7.90 2.40
C PRO A 79 -5.21 -8.44 2.46
N ASP A 80 -4.81 -9.24 1.48
CA ASP A 80 -3.48 -9.85 1.41
C ASP A 80 -2.49 -9.06 0.53
N SER A 81 -2.89 -7.89 0.04
CA SER A 81 -2.04 -7.03 -0.77
C SER A 81 -0.86 -6.46 0.01
N TRP A 82 0.18 -6.06 -0.73
CA TRP A 82 1.31 -5.32 -0.17
C TRP A 82 0.86 -4.09 0.63
N ALA A 83 -0.08 -3.30 0.09
CA ALA A 83 -0.61 -2.11 0.75
C ALA A 83 -1.25 -2.43 2.10
N ALA A 84 -2.09 -3.47 2.17
CA ALA A 84 -2.74 -3.88 3.42
C ALA A 84 -1.71 -4.32 4.48
N ARG A 85 -0.68 -5.07 4.08
CA ARG A 85 0.41 -5.50 4.97
C ARG A 85 1.27 -4.33 5.45
N LEU A 86 1.56 -3.38 4.57
CA LEU A 86 2.32 -2.18 4.92
C LEU A 86 1.54 -1.28 5.90
N ILE A 87 0.23 -1.09 5.68
CA ILE A 87 -0.67 -0.38 6.61
C ILE A 87 -0.63 -1.04 7.99
N ALA A 88 -0.73 -2.37 8.06
CA ALA A 88 -0.69 -3.10 9.31
C ALA A 88 0.67 -2.93 10.03
N LEU A 89 1.78 -3.02 9.29
CA LEU A 89 3.13 -2.84 9.84
C LEU A 89 3.35 -1.41 10.35
N ALA A 90 2.76 -0.39 9.68
CA ALA A 90 2.79 1.00 10.11
C ALA A 90 1.81 1.32 11.26
N GLY A 91 1.10 0.31 11.80
CA GLY A 91 0.22 0.45 12.96
C GLY A 91 -1.24 0.78 12.64
N GLY A 92 -1.64 0.80 11.36
CA GLY A 92 -3.04 0.97 10.94
C GLY A 92 -3.82 -0.34 10.85
N VAL A 93 -5.12 -0.25 10.60
CA VAL A 93 -6.03 -1.38 10.37
C VAL A 93 -6.69 -1.18 9.00
N ASN A 94 -6.61 -2.17 8.12
CA ASN A 94 -7.31 -2.12 6.84
C ASN A 94 -8.83 -2.24 7.06
N ALA A 95 -9.56 -1.16 6.74
CA ALA A 95 -11.03 -1.09 6.86
C ALA A 95 -11.75 -2.07 5.93
N ALA A 96 -11.08 -2.47 4.85
CA ALA A 96 -11.61 -3.39 3.85
C ALA A 96 -11.12 -4.84 4.05
N SER A 97 -10.90 -5.28 5.30
CA SER A 97 -10.41 -6.64 5.61
C SER A 97 -11.31 -7.76 5.07
N GLY A 98 -12.60 -7.50 4.84
CA GLY A 98 -13.55 -8.42 4.22
C GLY A 98 -13.69 -8.28 2.70
N ALA A 99 -12.91 -7.43 2.04
CA ALA A 99 -12.97 -7.28 0.60
C ALA A 99 -12.46 -8.54 -0.11
N LYS A 100 -13.12 -8.91 -1.20
CA LYS A 100 -12.72 -10.06 -2.01
C LYS A 100 -12.12 -9.57 -3.32
N ALA A 101 -10.88 -9.97 -3.60
CA ALA A 101 -10.23 -9.69 -4.87
C ALA A 101 -11.04 -10.25 -6.05
N SER A 102 -11.08 -9.53 -7.17
CA SER A 102 -11.82 -9.97 -8.37
C SER A 102 -11.24 -11.23 -8.99
N ARG A 103 -9.96 -11.49 -8.76
CA ARG A 103 -9.24 -12.70 -9.18
C ARG A 103 -8.18 -13.04 -8.14
N ASN A 104 -7.79 -14.30 -8.07
CA ASN A 104 -6.74 -14.74 -7.18
C ASN A 104 -5.44 -13.94 -7.43
N GLY A 105 -4.77 -13.52 -6.37
CA GLY A 105 -3.53 -12.74 -6.43
C GLY A 105 -3.70 -11.26 -6.82
N SER A 106 -4.94 -10.77 -7.04
CA SER A 106 -5.14 -9.35 -7.32
C SER A 106 -4.84 -8.48 -6.08
N ALA A 107 -4.04 -7.43 -6.28
CA ALA A 107 -3.72 -6.47 -5.23
C ALA A 107 -4.90 -5.53 -4.90
N ILE A 108 -5.95 -5.51 -5.73
CA ILE A 108 -7.13 -4.66 -5.56
C ILE A 108 -8.41 -5.49 -5.52
N ALA A 109 -9.43 -4.95 -4.87
CA ALA A 109 -10.75 -5.54 -4.72
C ALA A 109 -11.85 -4.52 -4.99
N PRO A 110 -12.99 -4.90 -5.61
CA PRO A 110 -14.15 -4.05 -5.71
C PRO A 110 -14.67 -3.66 -4.34
N TRP A 111 -15.06 -2.40 -4.18
CA TRP A 111 -15.55 -1.92 -2.88
C TRP A 111 -16.86 -1.14 -3.00
N GLY A 112 -16.83 0.01 -3.68
CA GLY A 112 -18.00 0.84 -3.96
C GLY A 112 -18.22 1.99 -2.97
N LEU A 113 -18.93 3.01 -3.45
CA LEU A 113 -19.20 4.23 -2.72
C LEU A 113 -20.09 4.01 -1.48
N GLU A 114 -21.13 3.20 -1.61
CA GLU A 114 -22.08 2.94 -0.52
C GLU A 114 -21.37 2.39 0.72
N ARG A 115 -20.51 1.37 0.55
CA ARG A 115 -19.71 0.80 1.64
C ARG A 115 -18.76 1.84 2.25
N THR A 116 -18.18 2.71 1.41
CA THR A 116 -17.29 3.80 1.85
C THR A 116 -18.04 4.76 2.77
N LEU A 117 -19.21 5.22 2.37
CA LEU A 117 -20.02 6.14 3.17
C LEU A 117 -20.56 5.49 4.45
N LYS A 118 -20.94 4.22 4.40
CA LYS A 118 -21.31 3.45 5.59
C LYS A 118 -20.17 3.37 6.58
N LEU A 119 -18.94 3.07 6.11
CA LEU A 119 -17.76 3.06 6.98
C LEU A 119 -17.46 4.44 7.56
N ALA A 120 -17.61 5.51 6.79
CA ALA A 120 -17.43 6.88 7.30
C ALA A 120 -18.36 7.18 8.48
N GLY A 121 -19.61 6.71 8.44
CA GLY A 121 -20.56 6.81 9.56
C GLY A 121 -20.31 5.86 10.74
N SER A 122 -19.45 4.85 10.58
CA SER A 122 -19.22 3.80 11.58
C SER A 122 -17.79 3.75 12.14
N GLY A 123 -17.00 4.81 11.97
CA GLY A 123 -15.70 4.95 12.63
C GLY A 123 -14.46 4.81 11.75
N LEU A 124 -14.60 4.95 10.43
CA LEU A 124 -13.46 5.13 9.54
C LEU A 124 -12.66 6.36 9.99
N ASN A 125 -11.36 6.20 10.16
CA ASN A 125 -10.49 7.31 10.58
C ASN A 125 -9.81 7.99 9.40
N ILE A 126 -9.36 7.21 8.41
CA ILE A 126 -8.57 7.71 7.28
C ILE A 126 -9.10 7.12 5.98
N TYR A 127 -9.38 8.01 5.03
CA TYR A 127 -9.55 7.68 3.62
C TYR A 127 -8.27 8.02 2.89
N LEU A 128 -7.54 6.99 2.50
CA LEU A 128 -6.20 7.10 1.92
C LEU A 128 -6.27 6.95 0.41
N VAL A 129 -6.09 8.06 -0.31
CA VAL A 129 -6.06 8.08 -1.76
C VAL A 129 -4.64 7.77 -2.23
N GLN A 130 -4.46 6.64 -2.89
CA GLN A 130 -3.21 6.40 -3.59
C GLN A 130 -3.21 7.16 -4.92
N ASN A 131 -2.10 7.82 -5.25
CA ASN A 131 -1.94 8.58 -6.48
C ASN A 131 -0.81 8.00 -7.33
N GLY A 132 -1.10 7.71 -8.59
CA GLY A 132 -0.13 7.12 -9.53
C GLY A 132 -0.82 6.54 -10.76
N PRO A 133 -0.13 5.75 -11.58
CA PRO A 133 -0.65 5.19 -12.82
C PRO A 133 -1.96 4.38 -12.67
N MET A 134 -2.17 3.73 -11.52
CA MET A 134 -3.40 2.99 -11.25
C MET A 134 -4.56 3.91 -10.87
N ASN A 135 -4.28 5.02 -10.18
CA ASN A 135 -5.25 6.00 -9.75
C ASN A 135 -4.73 7.40 -10.02
N MET A 136 -5.04 7.93 -11.17
CA MET A 136 -4.61 9.26 -11.61
C MET A 136 -5.41 10.41 -10.95
N SER A 137 -6.24 10.12 -9.95
CA SER A 137 -7.02 11.13 -9.25
C SER A 137 -6.11 12.14 -8.54
N THR A 138 -6.18 13.37 -8.97
CA THR A 138 -5.53 14.48 -8.27
C THR A 138 -6.31 14.87 -7.01
N LYS A 139 -5.66 15.57 -6.08
CA LYS A 139 -6.33 16.11 -4.88
C LYS A 139 -7.54 16.97 -5.28
N ALA A 140 -7.39 17.85 -6.27
CA ALA A 140 -8.47 18.72 -6.73
C ALA A 140 -9.67 17.95 -7.31
N GLU A 141 -9.44 16.84 -8.01
CA GLU A 141 -10.53 15.99 -8.51
C GLU A 141 -11.23 15.24 -7.40
N VAL A 142 -10.48 14.71 -6.42
CA VAL A 142 -11.09 14.07 -5.24
C VAL A 142 -11.96 15.05 -4.47
N GLU A 143 -11.48 16.27 -4.24
CA GLU A 143 -12.17 17.31 -3.49
C GLU A 143 -13.45 17.82 -4.19
N LYS A 144 -13.53 17.71 -5.51
CA LYS A 144 -14.73 18.04 -6.30
C LYS A 144 -15.83 16.99 -6.28
N ARG A 145 -15.53 15.76 -5.79
CA ARG A 145 -16.53 14.68 -5.77
C ARG A 145 -17.69 15.01 -4.83
N PRO A 146 -18.95 14.78 -5.21
CA PRO A 146 -20.12 15.16 -4.39
C PRO A 146 -20.06 14.57 -2.97
N TRP A 147 -19.60 13.34 -2.83
CA TRP A 147 -19.52 12.62 -1.56
C TRP A 147 -18.32 13.03 -0.68
N TYR A 148 -17.31 13.71 -1.24
CA TYR A 148 -16.14 14.18 -0.49
C TYR A 148 -16.53 15.10 0.68
N GLN A 149 -17.51 15.98 0.45
CA GLN A 149 -17.97 16.91 1.48
C GLN A 149 -18.61 16.20 2.68
N VAL A 150 -19.22 15.04 2.44
CA VAL A 150 -19.75 14.19 3.51
C VAL A 150 -18.62 13.49 4.25
N LEU A 151 -17.71 12.91 3.50
CA LEU A 151 -16.59 12.13 4.04
C LEU A 151 -15.69 12.99 4.95
N LYS A 152 -15.26 14.15 4.49
CA LYS A 152 -14.29 15.03 5.18
C LYS A 152 -14.77 15.56 6.53
N LYS A 153 -16.07 15.48 6.84
CA LYS A 153 -16.63 15.94 8.12
C LYS A 153 -16.16 15.08 9.30
N SER A 154 -15.93 13.79 9.06
CA SER A 154 -15.61 12.81 10.11
C SER A 154 -14.36 11.97 9.82
N VAL A 155 -13.83 12.03 8.60
CA VAL A 155 -12.72 11.19 8.12
C VAL A 155 -11.59 12.07 7.61
N LYS A 156 -10.37 11.80 8.06
CA LYS A 156 -9.16 12.42 7.49
C LYS A 156 -8.94 11.89 6.08
N VAL A 157 -8.94 12.77 5.08
CA VAL A 157 -8.54 12.41 3.72
C VAL A 157 -7.05 12.68 3.55
N ALA A 158 -6.30 11.66 3.17
CA ALA A 158 -4.87 11.73 2.99
C ALA A 158 -4.47 11.18 1.61
N TYR A 159 -3.30 11.56 1.14
CA TYR A 159 -2.78 11.20 -0.18
C TYR A 159 -1.40 10.56 -0.03
N ILE A 160 -1.15 9.52 -0.82
CA ILE A 160 0.14 8.82 -0.83
C ILE A 160 0.49 8.40 -2.27
N PRO A 161 1.75 8.54 -2.71
CA PRO A 161 2.17 8.02 -4.00
C PRO A 161 1.99 6.50 -4.10
N GLU A 162 1.47 6.01 -5.24
CA GLU A 162 1.27 4.57 -5.48
C GLU A 162 2.53 3.74 -5.24
N TYR A 163 3.69 4.23 -5.68
CA TYR A 163 4.96 3.52 -5.50
C TYR A 163 5.44 3.44 -4.04
N TYR A 164 4.88 4.27 -3.16
CA TYR A 164 5.10 4.18 -1.71
C TYR A 164 4.13 3.19 -1.03
N LEU A 165 2.96 2.96 -1.60
CA LEU A 165 1.93 2.14 -0.95
C LEU A 165 1.80 0.75 -1.55
N SER A 166 1.58 0.65 -2.87
CA SER A 166 1.08 -0.57 -3.50
C SER A 166 2.13 -1.39 -4.26
N ARG A 167 3.33 -0.83 -4.47
CA ARG A 167 4.39 -1.54 -5.20
C ARG A 167 5.38 -2.20 -4.24
N PRO A 168 5.49 -3.55 -4.26
CA PRO A 168 6.48 -4.26 -3.46
C PRO A 168 7.90 -3.75 -3.72
N SER A 169 8.50 -3.09 -2.72
CA SER A 169 9.86 -2.56 -2.82
C SER A 169 10.44 -2.21 -1.46
N LEU A 170 11.76 -2.16 -1.34
CA LEU A 170 12.43 -1.62 -0.15
C LEU A 170 12.07 -0.14 0.08
N THR A 171 11.87 0.63 -1.01
CA THR A 171 11.45 2.04 -0.93
C THR A 171 10.06 2.19 -0.33
N SER A 172 9.10 1.31 -0.67
CA SER A 172 7.77 1.37 -0.07
C SER A 172 7.82 1.04 1.43
N LEU A 173 8.66 0.09 1.85
CA LEU A 173 8.88 -0.16 3.28
C LEU A 173 9.48 1.05 3.99
N GLU A 174 10.57 1.58 3.44
CA GLU A 174 11.32 2.67 4.09
C GLU A 174 10.55 4.00 4.07
N LYS A 175 10.22 4.48 2.88
CA LYS A 175 9.60 5.81 2.71
C LYS A 175 8.09 5.74 2.88
N GLY A 176 7.45 4.74 2.26
CA GLY A 176 6.01 4.57 2.34
C GLY A 176 5.54 4.23 3.75
N GLY A 177 6.25 3.34 4.45
CA GLY A 177 5.94 3.01 5.84
C GLY A 177 6.04 4.21 6.78
N ARG A 178 7.09 5.02 6.66
CA ARG A 178 7.25 6.26 7.46
C ARG A 178 6.18 7.30 7.12
N GLU A 179 5.85 7.44 5.83
CA GLU A 179 4.77 8.35 5.41
C GLU A 179 3.42 7.93 5.98
N LEU A 180 3.14 6.61 6.03
CA LEU A 180 1.94 6.10 6.68
C LEU A 180 1.91 6.42 8.18
N ILE A 181 3.02 6.28 8.90
CA ILE A 181 3.09 6.65 10.33
C ILE A 181 2.78 8.13 10.52
N LYS A 182 3.32 9.03 9.69
CA LYS A 182 3.00 10.46 9.72
C LYS A 182 1.51 10.72 9.44
N ILE A 183 0.96 10.05 8.44
CA ILE A 183 -0.47 10.16 8.12
C ILE A 183 -1.32 9.68 9.29
N PHE A 184 -0.94 8.60 9.96
CA PHE A 184 -1.71 7.96 11.03
C PHE A 184 -1.66 8.74 12.34
N TYR A 185 -0.52 9.30 12.67
CA TYR A 185 -0.26 9.83 14.02
C TYR A 185 0.09 11.33 14.07
N GLY A 186 0.27 11.97 12.90
CA GLY A 186 0.35 13.45 12.79
C GLY A 186 1.73 14.03 13.12
N GLU A 187 2.80 13.35 12.70
CA GLU A 187 4.16 13.89 12.76
C GLU A 187 4.58 14.53 11.46
#